data_b7a8aa22e9d4c99ce450f969768a5863
#
_entry.id   b7a8aa22e9d4c99ce450f969768a5863
#
_cell.length_a   1.000
_cell.length_b   1.000
_cell.length_c   1.000
_cell.angle_alpha   90.00
_cell.angle_beta   90.00
_cell.angle_gamma   90.00
#
_symmetry.space_group_name_H-M   'P 1'
#
loop_
_entity.id
_entity.type
_entity.pdbx_description
1 polymer ?
#
loop_
_entity_poly.entity_id
_entity_poly.type
_entity_poly.pdbx_seq_one_letter_code
_entity_poly.pdbx_strand_id
1 'polypeptide(L)'
;MKHILFKMEHSSVYLSGVKLLNNFNMQIYQGRTLGIICSNVTEEQALLNMFSGNCQIEGNLLFSGCSDTDMPDYKKFHHMFFVVGNHMNLIKNLSIAENICIFSDSNPMIHSTEYRVRTAQLFKDFHIDISVDQQVVDLEPWEQLLVVLIKAYNEHRKVIVLNNITDFITDSEFQIIDSVIRKMVQDEFSFVMIDSLESRIFDSASEILVIKGGTSVACFSSDFIDRRSFYKYMLPQRKQGQESPFIQHNYDDEDGYVDPQPFLSFNHISTNILHDVSFDVFKGELIKILCLDEITLKGFHSLIFGESQVKSGKIIIGGAPHQIRDIVHAMKQGICWFPESPYKNAIVPSMSLRDNMMLPLSRKVNYIWFKSDFSKNIDQFLHIYEKIDSPSAPASRFPPETLQEIAYARFLISAPKVLFVEKPFIETDLQMRETTRKMLNLLTQRGITIILLFSSISSLRLMSGDEIYIQNGRIISEDELYQIFYGS
;
A
#
# COMPACT_ATOMS: atom_id res chain seq x y z
N MET A 1 17.78 -4.40 -32.42
CA MET A 1 18.66 -4.61 -31.22
C MET A 1 18.01 -3.84 -30.08
N LYS A 2 17.97 -4.42 -28.86
CA LYS A 2 17.48 -3.71 -27.66
C LYS A 2 18.49 -2.60 -27.31
N HIS A 3 18.08 -1.34 -27.32
CA HIS A 3 18.94 -0.23 -26.95
C HIS A 3 18.94 -0.09 -25.41
N ILE A 4 20.12 -0.17 -24.77
CA ILE A 4 20.27 -0.04 -23.32
C ILE A 4 20.36 1.44 -22.99
N LEU A 5 19.46 1.95 -22.13
CA LEU A 5 19.49 3.31 -21.61
C LEU A 5 20.38 3.41 -20.36
N PHE A 6 20.24 2.44 -19.47
CA PHE A 6 20.97 2.41 -18.20
C PHE A 6 21.37 0.98 -17.85
N LYS A 7 22.59 0.81 -17.32
CA LYS A 7 23.10 -0.48 -16.88
C LYS A 7 23.94 -0.30 -15.62
N MET A 8 23.73 -1.19 -14.67
CA MET A 8 24.56 -1.38 -13.49
C MET A 8 25.12 -2.80 -13.52
N GLU A 9 26.42 -2.94 -13.27
CA GLU A 9 27.08 -4.24 -13.17
C GLU A 9 27.98 -4.28 -11.93
N HIS A 10 27.82 -5.35 -11.14
CA HIS A 10 28.60 -5.60 -9.92
C HIS A 10 28.68 -4.37 -9.00
N SER A 11 27.57 -3.63 -8.90
CA SER A 11 27.55 -2.38 -8.17
C SER A 11 27.05 -2.54 -6.75
N SER A 12 27.53 -1.70 -5.84
CA SER A 12 27.07 -1.61 -4.46
C SER A 12 26.49 -0.22 -4.19
N VAL A 13 25.37 -0.16 -3.48
CA VAL A 13 24.69 1.09 -3.13
C VAL A 13 24.77 1.31 -1.63
N TYR A 14 25.22 2.50 -1.24
CA TYR A 14 25.38 2.91 0.15
C TYR A 14 24.50 4.10 0.46
N LEU A 15 23.79 4.03 1.58
CA LEU A 15 23.01 5.14 2.14
C LEU A 15 23.56 5.45 3.53
N SER A 16 24.02 6.69 3.75
CA SER A 16 24.63 7.14 5.02
C SER A 16 25.74 6.19 5.52
N GLY A 17 26.57 5.66 4.60
CA GLY A 17 27.66 4.75 4.92
C GLY A 17 27.25 3.29 5.15
N VAL A 18 25.96 2.96 5.12
CA VAL A 18 25.48 1.57 5.21
C VAL A 18 25.28 1.00 3.82
N LYS A 19 25.86 -0.16 3.55
CA LYS A 19 25.69 -0.90 2.29
C LYS A 19 24.31 -1.56 2.29
N LEU A 20 23.43 -1.13 1.40
CA LEU A 20 22.06 -1.63 1.27
C LEU A 20 21.89 -2.57 0.08
N LEU A 21 22.54 -2.28 -1.07
CA LEU A 21 22.59 -3.20 -2.19
C LEU A 21 24.03 -3.65 -2.42
N ASN A 22 24.23 -4.93 -2.76
CA ASN A 22 25.55 -5.54 -2.92
C ASN A 22 25.60 -6.39 -4.18
N ASN A 23 26.65 -6.22 -4.98
CA ASN A 23 26.81 -6.94 -6.24
C ASN A 23 25.55 -6.90 -7.13
N PHE A 24 24.95 -5.71 -7.19
CA PHE A 24 23.67 -5.48 -7.83
C PHE A 24 23.83 -5.30 -9.34
N ASN A 25 22.97 -5.98 -10.11
CA ASN A 25 22.96 -5.94 -11.55
C ASN A 25 21.58 -5.57 -12.05
N MET A 26 21.48 -4.58 -12.94
CA MET A 26 20.22 -4.12 -13.52
C MET A 26 20.44 -3.51 -14.91
N GLN A 27 19.46 -3.67 -15.80
CA GLN A 27 19.48 -3.06 -17.12
C GLN A 27 18.09 -2.46 -17.43
N ILE A 28 18.08 -1.28 -18.03
CA ILE A 28 16.87 -0.61 -18.49
C ILE A 28 16.99 -0.39 -20.00
N TYR A 29 15.99 -0.88 -20.74
CA TYR A 29 15.94 -0.79 -22.19
C TYR A 29 14.97 0.30 -22.63
N GLN A 30 15.29 0.99 -23.72
CA GLN A 30 14.43 2.00 -24.34
C GLN A 30 13.09 1.41 -24.79
N GLY A 31 12.00 2.13 -24.52
CA GLY A 31 10.66 1.71 -24.90
C GLY A 31 10.20 0.43 -24.19
N ARG A 32 10.64 0.20 -22.93
CA ARG A 32 10.25 -0.97 -22.14
C ARG A 32 9.98 -0.62 -20.69
N THR A 33 9.17 -1.47 -20.06
CA THR A 33 8.87 -1.41 -18.64
C THR A 33 9.63 -2.51 -17.92
N LEU A 34 10.46 -2.14 -16.93
CA LEU A 34 11.11 -3.04 -15.99
C LEU A 34 10.32 -3.06 -14.68
N GLY A 35 9.79 -4.21 -14.30
CA GLY A 35 9.24 -4.43 -12.96
C GLY A 35 10.34 -4.78 -11.97
N ILE A 36 10.32 -4.23 -10.78
CA ILE A 36 11.24 -4.60 -9.69
C ILE A 36 10.42 -5.02 -8.48
N ILE A 37 10.72 -6.19 -7.95
CA ILE A 37 10.09 -6.71 -6.74
C ILE A 37 11.16 -6.90 -5.69
N CYS A 38 11.00 -6.19 -4.56
CA CYS A 38 11.91 -6.22 -3.43
C CYS A 38 11.42 -7.18 -2.35
N SER A 39 12.34 -7.82 -1.63
CA SER A 39 11.99 -8.71 -0.53
C SER A 39 11.63 -7.94 0.75
N ASN A 40 12.04 -6.68 0.86
CA ASN A 40 11.78 -5.81 2.01
C ASN A 40 11.80 -4.32 1.64
N VAL A 41 11.23 -3.50 2.52
CA VAL A 41 11.12 -2.03 2.35
C VAL A 41 12.49 -1.34 2.30
N THR A 42 13.52 -1.90 2.95
CA THR A 42 14.86 -1.31 2.95
C THR A 42 15.49 -1.35 1.56
N GLU A 43 15.29 -2.45 0.81
CA GLU A 43 15.74 -2.59 -0.58
C GLU A 43 15.01 -1.61 -1.50
N GLU A 44 13.70 -1.46 -1.32
CA GLU A 44 12.89 -0.48 -2.03
C GLU A 44 13.41 0.95 -1.80
N GLN A 45 13.61 1.34 -0.55
CA GLN A 45 14.17 2.66 -0.21
C GLN A 45 15.56 2.87 -0.78
N ALA A 46 16.40 1.84 -0.82
CA ALA A 46 17.73 1.91 -1.43
C ALA A 46 17.63 2.21 -2.93
N LEU A 47 16.70 1.56 -3.65
CA LEU A 47 16.45 1.83 -5.06
C LEU A 47 15.95 3.25 -5.30
N LEU A 48 14.99 3.71 -4.51
CA LEU A 48 14.44 5.07 -4.64
C LEU A 48 15.51 6.14 -4.43
N ASN A 49 16.35 5.98 -3.40
CA ASN A 49 17.47 6.89 -3.17
C ASN A 49 18.49 6.82 -4.31
N MET A 50 18.72 5.65 -4.87
CA MET A 50 19.58 5.45 -6.04
C MET A 50 19.04 6.21 -7.26
N PHE A 51 17.78 5.97 -7.65
CA PHE A 51 17.16 6.66 -8.79
C PHE A 51 17.03 8.17 -8.59
N SER A 52 16.91 8.62 -7.33
CA SER A 52 16.92 10.04 -6.97
C SER A 52 18.33 10.63 -6.84
N GLY A 53 19.40 9.86 -7.10
CA GLY A 53 20.79 10.34 -6.99
C GLY A 53 21.24 10.68 -5.57
N ASN A 54 20.53 10.21 -4.53
CA ASN A 54 20.76 10.55 -3.12
C ASN A 54 21.58 9.47 -2.37
N CYS A 55 22.40 8.69 -3.07
CA CYS A 55 23.23 7.63 -2.49
C CYS A 55 24.64 7.61 -3.09
N GLN A 56 25.54 6.89 -2.45
CA GLN A 56 26.86 6.58 -3.01
C GLN A 56 26.78 5.22 -3.72
N ILE A 57 27.36 5.15 -4.93
CA ILE A 57 27.39 3.94 -5.74
C ILE A 57 28.84 3.62 -6.06
N GLU A 58 29.23 2.36 -5.82
CA GLU A 58 30.50 1.80 -6.23
C GLU A 58 30.23 0.70 -7.25
N GLY A 59 30.93 0.71 -8.38
CA GLY A 59 30.80 -0.29 -9.45
C GLY A 59 30.68 0.32 -10.83
N ASN A 60 30.26 -0.48 -11.80
CA ASN A 60 30.20 -0.08 -13.20
C ASN A 60 28.80 0.44 -13.55
N LEU A 61 28.75 1.73 -13.94
CA LEU A 61 27.53 2.39 -14.40
C LEU A 61 27.67 2.79 -15.86
N LEU A 62 26.64 2.49 -16.66
CA LEU A 62 26.52 2.94 -18.05
C LEU A 62 25.25 3.77 -18.19
N PHE A 63 25.38 5.02 -18.63
CA PHE A 63 24.29 5.93 -19.00
C PHE A 63 24.34 6.18 -20.50
N SER A 64 23.37 5.68 -21.25
CA SER A 64 23.26 5.95 -22.68
C SER A 64 22.59 7.32 -22.92
N GLY A 65 23.18 8.11 -23.80
CA GLY A 65 22.67 9.45 -24.12
C GLY A 65 23.16 10.59 -23.21
N CYS A 66 23.96 10.30 -22.18
CA CYS A 66 24.75 11.32 -21.48
C CYS A 66 26.08 11.47 -22.17
N SER A 67 26.22 12.51 -23.01
CA SER A 67 27.44 12.80 -23.78
C SER A 67 28.56 13.40 -22.90
N ASP A 68 28.26 13.84 -21.70
CA ASP A 68 29.18 14.49 -20.80
C ASP A 68 29.75 13.48 -19.79
N THR A 69 30.94 12.94 -20.15
CA THR A 69 31.66 11.94 -19.32
C THR A 69 32.10 12.53 -17.98
N ASP A 70 32.26 13.84 -17.87
CA ASP A 70 32.76 14.55 -16.69
C ASP A 70 31.66 14.93 -15.70
N MET A 71 30.37 14.70 -16.07
CA MET A 71 29.24 14.98 -15.18
C MET A 71 29.23 14.01 -13.98
N PRO A 72 29.13 14.50 -12.74
CA PRO A 72 28.98 13.64 -11.56
C PRO A 72 27.76 12.73 -11.65
N ASP A 73 27.87 11.48 -11.16
CA ASP A 73 26.81 10.48 -11.29
C ASP A 73 25.46 10.93 -10.75
N TYR A 74 25.39 11.65 -9.62
CA TYR A 74 24.13 12.17 -9.08
C TYR A 74 23.38 13.09 -10.09
N LYS A 75 24.13 13.90 -10.88
CA LYS A 75 23.53 14.74 -11.92
C LYS A 75 23.03 13.90 -13.09
N LYS A 76 23.76 12.83 -13.45
CA LYS A 76 23.32 11.88 -14.49
C LYS A 76 22.01 11.19 -14.09
N PHE A 77 21.88 10.77 -12.81
CA PHE A 77 20.65 10.22 -12.28
C PHE A 77 19.49 11.22 -12.36
N HIS A 78 19.68 12.44 -11.87
CA HIS A 78 18.65 13.49 -11.94
C HIS A 78 18.23 13.84 -13.38
N HIS A 79 19.14 13.75 -14.33
CA HIS A 79 18.85 14.02 -15.73
C HIS A 79 18.07 12.87 -16.39
N MET A 80 18.40 11.62 -16.05
CA MET A 80 17.85 10.42 -16.68
C MET A 80 16.52 9.99 -16.06
N PHE A 81 16.42 10.00 -14.74
CA PHE A 81 15.31 9.42 -14.00
C PHE A 81 14.33 10.47 -13.50
N PHE A 82 13.05 10.18 -13.66
CA PHE A 82 11.95 10.94 -13.07
C PHE A 82 11.23 10.04 -12.07
N VAL A 83 11.43 10.28 -10.77
CA VAL A 83 10.90 9.42 -9.71
C VAL A 83 9.54 9.92 -9.26
N VAL A 84 8.55 9.05 -9.32
CA VAL A 84 7.16 9.26 -8.90
C VAL A 84 6.83 8.28 -7.78
N GLY A 85 6.41 8.79 -6.65
CA GLY A 85 5.98 8.00 -5.49
C GLY A 85 4.78 8.66 -4.82
N ASN A 86 4.54 8.32 -3.57
CA ASN A 86 3.41 8.86 -2.77
C ASN A 86 3.36 10.39 -2.70
N HIS A 87 4.50 11.07 -2.92
CA HIS A 87 4.57 12.52 -3.06
C HIS A 87 4.75 12.88 -4.53
N MET A 88 3.66 13.28 -5.16
CA MET A 88 3.62 13.52 -6.62
C MET A 88 4.36 14.76 -7.10
N ASN A 89 5.03 15.51 -6.22
CA ASN A 89 5.80 16.73 -6.55
C ASN A 89 5.03 17.74 -7.43
N LEU A 90 3.72 17.88 -7.17
CA LEU A 90 2.86 18.85 -7.80
C LEU A 90 2.63 20.05 -6.87
N ILE A 91 2.50 21.24 -7.46
CA ILE A 91 2.19 22.46 -6.74
C ILE A 91 0.67 22.56 -6.62
N LYS A 92 0.14 22.35 -5.42
CA LYS A 92 -1.30 22.15 -5.15
C LYS A 92 -2.18 23.33 -5.61
N ASN A 93 -1.70 24.54 -5.47
CA ASN A 93 -2.47 25.78 -5.75
C ASN A 93 -2.33 26.26 -7.21
N LEU A 94 -1.62 25.52 -8.05
CA LEU A 94 -1.52 25.80 -9.48
C LEU A 94 -2.50 24.90 -10.26
N SER A 95 -2.90 25.38 -11.45
CA SER A 95 -3.66 24.58 -12.38
C SER A 95 -2.83 23.43 -12.96
N ILE A 96 -3.51 22.47 -13.57
CA ILE A 96 -2.86 21.36 -14.27
C ILE A 96 -1.92 21.88 -15.34
N ALA A 97 -2.39 22.83 -16.18
CA ALA A 97 -1.58 23.41 -17.25
C ALA A 97 -0.31 24.07 -16.74
N GLU A 98 -0.39 24.80 -15.63
CA GLU A 98 0.78 25.42 -15.01
C GLU A 98 1.74 24.37 -14.44
N ASN A 99 1.25 23.34 -13.77
CA ASN A 99 2.08 22.26 -13.24
C ASN A 99 2.86 21.49 -14.32
N ILE A 100 2.26 21.27 -15.49
CA ILE A 100 2.88 20.53 -16.59
C ILE A 100 3.95 21.38 -17.30
N CYS A 101 3.72 22.69 -17.45
CA CYS A 101 4.55 23.52 -18.31
C CYS A 101 5.62 24.36 -17.56
N ILE A 102 5.43 24.64 -16.27
CA ILE A 102 6.26 25.61 -15.51
C ILE A 102 7.76 25.32 -15.52
N PHE A 103 8.16 24.06 -15.63
CA PHE A 103 9.57 23.65 -15.63
C PHE A 103 10.09 23.21 -17.01
N SER A 104 9.23 23.22 -18.04
CA SER A 104 9.62 22.80 -19.39
C SER A 104 10.19 23.94 -20.23
N ASP A 105 9.89 25.18 -19.88
CA ASP A 105 10.31 26.35 -20.63
C ASP A 105 11.49 27.05 -19.96
N SER A 106 12.52 27.36 -20.75
CA SER A 106 13.66 28.18 -20.32
C SER A 106 13.32 29.66 -20.12
N ASN A 107 12.08 30.05 -20.46
CA ASN A 107 11.62 31.42 -20.36
C ASN A 107 10.94 31.68 -18.99
N PRO A 108 11.39 32.66 -18.19
CA PRO A 108 10.80 32.92 -16.88
C PRO A 108 9.42 33.59 -16.93
N MET A 109 8.91 33.97 -18.09
CA MET A 109 7.56 34.52 -18.24
C MET A 109 6.53 33.41 -18.38
N ILE A 110 5.56 33.36 -17.45
CA ILE A 110 4.44 32.43 -17.46
C ILE A 110 3.43 32.88 -18.55
N HIS A 111 3.31 32.09 -19.61
CA HIS A 111 2.30 32.28 -20.67
C HIS A 111 1.10 31.37 -20.42
N SER A 112 0.21 31.74 -19.53
CA SER A 112 -0.92 30.90 -19.09
C SER A 112 -1.79 30.39 -20.25
N THR A 113 -2.01 31.19 -21.28
CA THR A 113 -2.79 30.81 -22.46
C THR A 113 -2.07 29.75 -23.30
N GLU A 114 -0.77 29.85 -23.47
CA GLU A 114 0.05 28.88 -24.21
C GLU A 114 0.11 27.54 -23.46
N TYR A 115 0.28 27.58 -22.14
CA TYR A 115 0.26 26.39 -21.28
C TYR A 115 -1.06 25.63 -21.40
N ARG A 116 -2.19 26.35 -21.40
CA ARG A 116 -3.53 25.74 -21.59
C ARG A 116 -3.66 25.04 -22.92
N VAL A 117 -3.28 25.70 -24.01
CA VAL A 117 -3.39 25.13 -25.36
C VAL A 117 -2.51 23.90 -25.50
N ARG A 118 -1.26 23.96 -25.05
CA ARG A 118 -0.30 22.86 -25.09
C ARG A 118 -0.78 21.66 -24.27
N THR A 119 -1.23 21.91 -23.02
CA THR A 119 -1.72 20.86 -22.14
C THR A 119 -3.02 20.25 -22.66
N ALA A 120 -3.94 21.05 -23.19
CA ALA A 120 -5.18 20.54 -23.79
C ALA A 120 -4.89 19.63 -25.00
N GLN A 121 -3.88 19.96 -25.80
CA GLN A 121 -3.47 19.09 -26.90
C GLN A 121 -2.89 17.77 -26.40
N LEU A 122 -2.01 17.79 -25.37
CA LEU A 122 -1.47 16.59 -24.75
C LEU A 122 -2.60 15.71 -24.16
N PHE A 123 -3.54 16.30 -23.44
CA PHE A 123 -4.67 15.56 -22.86
C PHE A 123 -5.54 14.90 -23.94
N LYS A 124 -5.80 15.60 -25.03
CA LYS A 124 -6.49 15.04 -26.18
C LYS A 124 -5.73 13.87 -26.79
N ASP A 125 -4.40 13.99 -26.94
CA ASP A 125 -3.55 12.95 -27.50
C ASP A 125 -3.51 11.69 -26.61
N PHE A 126 -3.60 11.87 -25.32
CA PHE A 126 -3.64 10.77 -24.34
C PHE A 126 -5.05 10.35 -23.92
N HIS A 127 -6.11 10.90 -24.53
CA HIS A 127 -7.52 10.62 -24.22
C HIS A 127 -7.87 10.86 -22.74
N ILE A 128 -7.30 11.92 -22.13
CA ILE A 128 -7.56 12.34 -20.76
C ILE A 128 -8.69 13.37 -20.76
N ASP A 129 -9.79 13.07 -20.06
CA ASP A 129 -10.96 13.95 -19.95
C ASP A 129 -10.97 14.67 -18.58
N ILE A 130 -9.98 15.54 -18.37
CA ILE A 130 -9.87 16.38 -17.19
C ILE A 130 -9.63 17.82 -17.64
N SER A 131 -10.28 18.80 -17.01
CA SER A 131 -10.11 20.22 -17.35
C SER A 131 -8.70 20.70 -17.00
N VAL A 132 -7.97 21.23 -17.96
CA VAL A 132 -6.60 21.74 -17.77
C VAL A 132 -6.50 22.95 -16.85
N ASP A 133 -7.62 23.62 -16.57
CA ASP A 133 -7.74 24.77 -15.68
C ASP A 133 -8.03 24.36 -14.22
N GLN A 134 -8.33 23.09 -13.96
CA GLN A 134 -8.58 22.57 -12.62
C GLN A 134 -7.33 22.67 -11.76
N GLN A 135 -7.49 23.02 -10.47
CA GLN A 135 -6.39 23.06 -9.52
C GLN A 135 -6.02 21.64 -9.08
N VAL A 136 -4.74 21.40 -8.87
CA VAL A 136 -4.24 20.07 -8.45
C VAL A 136 -4.78 19.64 -7.10
N VAL A 137 -5.12 20.56 -6.21
CA VAL A 137 -5.72 20.28 -4.91
C VAL A 137 -7.09 19.59 -5.00
N ASP A 138 -7.81 19.82 -6.10
CA ASP A 138 -9.15 19.28 -6.32
C ASP A 138 -9.16 17.92 -7.04
N LEU A 139 -7.96 17.40 -7.37
CA LEU A 139 -7.79 16.12 -8.09
C LEU A 139 -7.74 14.95 -7.13
N GLU A 140 -8.34 13.84 -7.53
CA GLU A 140 -8.13 12.54 -6.89
C GLU A 140 -6.69 12.04 -7.12
N PRO A 141 -6.17 11.14 -6.27
CA PRO A 141 -4.77 10.68 -6.36
C PRO A 141 -4.37 10.11 -7.73
N TRP A 142 -5.26 9.34 -8.38
CA TRP A 142 -5.00 8.77 -9.69
C TRP A 142 -4.95 9.85 -10.80
N GLU A 143 -5.77 10.90 -10.69
CA GLU A 143 -5.73 12.05 -11.61
C GLU A 143 -4.44 12.84 -11.44
N GLN A 144 -3.98 13.03 -10.20
CA GLN A 144 -2.68 13.64 -9.92
C GLN A 144 -1.55 12.85 -10.56
N LEU A 145 -1.61 11.50 -10.52
CA LEU A 145 -0.63 10.64 -11.18
C LEU A 145 -0.63 10.83 -12.70
N LEU A 146 -1.80 10.94 -13.33
CA LEU A 146 -1.88 11.27 -14.77
C LEU A 146 -1.20 12.60 -15.09
N VAL A 147 -1.45 13.64 -14.29
CA VAL A 147 -0.79 14.95 -14.46
C VAL A 147 0.74 14.83 -14.34
N VAL A 148 1.24 14.05 -13.40
CA VAL A 148 2.69 13.80 -13.23
C VAL A 148 3.27 13.04 -14.41
N LEU A 149 2.57 12.05 -14.96
CA LEU A 149 3.02 11.31 -16.15
C LEU A 149 3.11 12.22 -17.37
N ILE A 150 2.07 13.04 -17.63
CA ILE A 150 2.08 13.99 -18.74
C ILE A 150 3.14 15.07 -18.56
N LYS A 151 3.39 15.51 -17.30
CA LYS A 151 4.51 16.40 -16.99
C LYS A 151 5.85 15.78 -17.36
N ALA A 152 6.10 14.54 -16.95
CA ALA A 152 7.34 13.81 -17.30
C ALA A 152 7.49 13.64 -18.83
N TYR A 153 6.37 13.37 -19.53
CA TYR A 153 6.32 13.32 -20.99
C TYR A 153 6.71 14.65 -21.61
N ASN A 154 6.11 15.75 -21.16
CA ASN A 154 6.37 17.11 -21.65
C ASN A 154 7.81 17.59 -21.36
N GLU A 155 8.42 17.12 -20.27
CA GLU A 155 9.83 17.37 -19.92
C GLU A 155 10.81 16.43 -20.64
N HIS A 156 10.33 15.51 -21.50
CA HIS A 156 11.13 14.52 -22.22
C HIS A 156 12.01 13.64 -21.35
N ARG A 157 11.53 13.26 -20.14
CA ARG A 157 12.26 12.40 -19.21
C ARG A 157 12.35 10.98 -19.75
N LYS A 158 13.57 10.49 -19.95
CA LYS A 158 13.82 9.19 -20.64
C LYS A 158 13.33 7.98 -19.87
N VAL A 159 13.46 7.99 -18.54
CA VAL A 159 13.05 6.88 -17.67
C VAL A 159 12.20 7.42 -16.53
N ILE A 160 11.00 6.86 -16.41
CA ILE A 160 10.05 7.20 -15.34
C ILE A 160 10.02 6.05 -14.35
N VAL A 161 10.31 6.36 -13.08
CA VAL A 161 10.29 5.39 -11.97
C VAL A 161 8.99 5.58 -11.20
N LEU A 162 8.15 4.55 -11.18
CA LEU A 162 6.88 4.52 -10.46
C LEU A 162 7.05 3.65 -9.22
N ASN A 163 6.80 4.21 -8.05
CA ASN A 163 6.94 3.49 -6.79
C ASN A 163 5.61 3.36 -6.05
N ASN A 164 5.19 2.12 -5.77
CA ASN A 164 3.99 1.78 -4.99
C ASN A 164 2.75 2.57 -5.44
N ILE A 165 2.61 2.79 -6.75
CA ILE A 165 1.46 3.55 -7.29
C ILE A 165 0.14 2.82 -7.06
N THR A 166 0.18 1.50 -6.90
CA THR A 166 -1.00 0.67 -6.66
C THR A 166 -1.57 0.84 -5.26
N ASP A 167 -0.82 1.46 -4.35
CA ASP A 167 -1.25 1.68 -2.97
C ASP A 167 -2.38 2.71 -2.85
N PHE A 168 -2.50 3.63 -3.80
CA PHE A 168 -3.45 4.74 -3.75
C PHE A 168 -4.40 4.82 -4.96
N ILE A 169 -4.42 3.78 -5.81
CA ILE A 169 -5.29 3.68 -6.97
C ILE A 169 -6.03 2.34 -6.99
N THR A 170 -7.27 2.35 -7.46
CA THR A 170 -8.08 1.14 -7.65
C THR A 170 -7.67 0.40 -8.94
N ASP A 171 -8.18 -0.82 -9.13
CA ASP A 171 -7.88 -1.60 -10.34
C ASP A 171 -8.45 -0.93 -11.62
N SER A 172 -9.61 -0.30 -11.55
CA SER A 172 -10.21 0.43 -12.68
C SER A 172 -9.40 1.67 -13.06
N GLU A 173 -8.94 2.43 -12.08
CA GLU A 173 -8.09 3.59 -12.28
C GLU A 173 -6.72 3.19 -12.84
N PHE A 174 -6.19 2.05 -12.39
CA PHE A 174 -4.93 1.51 -12.92
C PHE A 174 -5.03 1.19 -14.41
N GLN A 175 -6.16 0.70 -14.92
CA GLN A 175 -6.33 0.44 -16.35
C GLN A 175 -6.19 1.73 -17.19
N ILE A 176 -6.71 2.86 -16.69
CA ILE A 176 -6.56 4.16 -17.35
C ILE A 176 -5.08 4.56 -17.37
N ILE A 177 -4.40 4.44 -16.25
CA ILE A 177 -2.97 4.77 -16.11
C ILE A 177 -2.11 3.87 -16.99
N ASP A 178 -2.38 2.55 -17.01
CA ASP A 178 -1.65 1.58 -17.85
C ASP A 178 -1.80 1.91 -19.34
N SER A 179 -2.96 2.38 -19.79
CA SER A 179 -3.17 2.84 -21.16
C SER A 179 -2.25 4.01 -21.53
N VAL A 180 -2.08 4.97 -20.60
CA VAL A 180 -1.16 6.11 -20.78
C VAL A 180 0.30 5.63 -20.77
N ILE A 181 0.67 4.74 -19.85
CA ILE A 181 2.02 4.14 -19.82
C ILE A 181 2.33 3.41 -21.11
N ARG A 182 1.42 2.56 -21.61
CA ARG A 182 1.61 1.83 -22.88
C ARG A 182 1.81 2.77 -24.06
N LYS A 183 1.07 3.87 -24.13
CA LYS A 183 1.25 4.88 -25.16
C LYS A 183 2.62 5.56 -25.05
N MET A 184 3.04 5.95 -23.84
CA MET A 184 4.35 6.54 -23.64
C MET A 184 5.49 5.56 -24.00
N VAL A 185 5.30 4.25 -23.74
CA VAL A 185 6.25 3.19 -24.15
C VAL A 185 6.35 3.10 -25.68
N GLN A 186 5.23 3.25 -26.42
CA GLN A 186 5.24 3.34 -27.87
C GLN A 186 6.00 4.57 -28.38
N ASP A 187 5.98 5.68 -27.63
CA ASP A 187 6.74 6.90 -27.88
C ASP A 187 8.19 6.83 -27.34
N GLU A 188 8.70 5.58 -27.12
CA GLU A 188 10.07 5.27 -26.68
C GLU A 188 10.44 5.71 -25.27
N PHE A 189 9.48 6.07 -24.42
CA PHE A 189 9.72 6.23 -22.99
C PHE A 189 9.91 4.88 -22.31
N SER A 190 10.66 4.85 -21.22
CA SER A 190 10.91 3.63 -20.46
C SER A 190 10.43 3.80 -19.02
N PHE A 191 9.97 2.71 -18.43
CA PHE A 191 9.45 2.73 -17.07
C PHE A 191 10.21 1.74 -16.19
N VAL A 192 10.34 2.10 -14.92
CA VAL A 192 10.70 1.19 -13.84
C VAL A 192 9.54 1.20 -12.86
N MET A 193 8.91 0.06 -12.64
CA MET A 193 7.81 -0.10 -11.70
C MET A 193 8.33 -0.85 -10.48
N ILE A 194 8.36 -0.18 -9.33
CA ILE A 194 8.69 -0.78 -8.04
C ILE A 194 7.38 -0.86 -7.27
N ASP A 195 6.88 -2.06 -7.05
CA ASP A 195 5.58 -2.22 -6.41
C ASP A 195 5.54 -3.50 -5.56
N SER A 196 4.75 -3.45 -4.52
CA SER A 196 4.52 -4.57 -3.64
C SER A 196 3.45 -5.54 -4.15
N LEU A 197 2.58 -5.10 -5.09
CA LEU A 197 1.55 -5.92 -5.72
C LEU A 197 2.07 -6.55 -7.01
N GLU A 198 2.59 -7.76 -6.89
CA GLU A 198 3.24 -8.47 -8.00
C GLU A 198 2.33 -8.62 -9.22
N SER A 199 1.00 -8.79 -9.04
CA SER A 199 0.07 -9.01 -10.15
C SER A 199 0.12 -7.89 -11.19
N ARG A 200 0.13 -6.62 -10.75
CA ARG A 200 0.16 -5.47 -11.66
C ARG A 200 1.51 -5.32 -12.35
N ILE A 201 2.61 -5.62 -11.63
CA ILE A 201 3.93 -5.68 -12.25
C ILE A 201 3.96 -6.76 -13.33
N PHE A 202 3.40 -7.94 -13.06
CA PHE A 202 3.36 -9.03 -14.06
C PHE A 202 2.58 -8.66 -15.31
N ASP A 203 1.52 -7.86 -15.18
CA ASP A 203 0.64 -7.50 -16.29
C ASP A 203 1.22 -6.35 -17.14
N SER A 204 2.03 -5.46 -16.56
CA SER A 204 2.52 -4.24 -17.21
C SER A 204 4.00 -4.28 -17.58
N ALA A 205 4.83 -5.07 -16.89
CA ALA A 205 6.27 -5.13 -17.12
C ALA A 205 6.65 -6.08 -18.26
N SER A 206 7.69 -5.72 -19.02
CA SER A 206 8.29 -6.61 -20.03
C SER A 206 9.29 -7.59 -19.42
N GLU A 207 9.97 -7.16 -18.38
CA GLU A 207 10.96 -7.93 -17.62
C GLU A 207 10.78 -7.64 -16.13
N ILE A 208 11.03 -8.64 -15.28
CA ILE A 208 10.86 -8.53 -13.83
C ILE A 208 12.17 -8.91 -13.15
N LEU A 209 12.72 -7.95 -12.41
CA LEU A 209 13.91 -8.10 -11.58
C LEU A 209 13.50 -8.39 -10.14
N VAL A 210 14.05 -9.44 -9.56
CA VAL A 210 13.81 -9.83 -8.17
C VAL A 210 15.04 -9.49 -7.32
N ILE A 211 14.81 -8.76 -6.22
CA ILE A 211 15.83 -8.37 -5.25
C ILE A 211 15.59 -9.09 -3.93
N LYS A 212 16.65 -9.65 -3.36
CA LYS A 212 16.60 -10.31 -2.04
C LYS A 212 17.95 -10.21 -1.34
N GLY A 213 17.93 -9.74 -0.07
CA GLY A 213 19.15 -9.55 0.71
C GLY A 213 20.09 -8.53 0.08
N GLY A 214 19.54 -7.51 -0.59
CA GLY A 214 20.30 -6.47 -1.27
C GLY A 214 20.98 -6.91 -2.57
N THR A 215 20.69 -8.10 -3.11
CA THR A 215 21.27 -8.61 -4.35
C THR A 215 20.19 -8.86 -5.40
N SER A 216 20.53 -8.70 -6.68
CA SER A 216 19.68 -9.13 -7.79
C SER A 216 19.78 -10.66 -7.94
N VAL A 217 18.71 -11.37 -7.55
CA VAL A 217 18.70 -12.85 -7.49
C VAL A 217 18.18 -13.49 -8.77
N ALA A 218 17.30 -12.83 -9.48
CA ALA A 218 16.74 -13.33 -10.74
C ALA A 218 16.20 -12.18 -11.60
N CYS A 219 16.18 -12.37 -12.92
CA CYS A 219 15.50 -11.52 -13.88
C CYS A 219 14.72 -12.42 -14.84
N PHE A 220 13.42 -12.17 -14.98
CA PHE A 220 12.51 -12.96 -15.77
C PHE A 220 11.87 -12.11 -16.87
N SER A 221 11.58 -12.71 -18.02
CA SER A 221 10.63 -12.13 -18.96
C SER A 221 9.21 -12.39 -18.46
N SER A 222 8.34 -11.39 -18.51
CA SER A 222 6.95 -11.51 -18.05
C SER A 222 6.17 -12.62 -18.76
N ASP A 223 6.49 -12.90 -20.06
CA ASP A 223 5.82 -13.92 -20.86
C ASP A 223 6.05 -15.36 -20.39
N PHE A 224 7.09 -15.61 -19.60
CA PHE A 224 7.53 -16.97 -19.22
C PHE A 224 7.56 -17.19 -17.72
N ILE A 225 6.96 -16.31 -16.92
CA ILE A 225 7.02 -16.43 -15.47
C ILE A 225 5.98 -17.44 -14.96
N ASP A 226 6.44 -18.53 -14.33
CA ASP A 226 5.60 -19.31 -13.44
C ASP A 226 5.59 -18.65 -12.05
N ARG A 227 4.42 -18.14 -11.66
CA ARG A 227 4.23 -17.49 -10.35
C ARG A 227 4.69 -18.36 -9.18
N ARG A 228 4.56 -19.70 -9.27
CA ARG A 228 5.04 -20.63 -8.22
C ARG A 228 6.55 -20.62 -8.09
N SER A 229 7.26 -20.58 -9.23
CA SER A 229 8.72 -20.51 -9.25
C SER A 229 9.21 -19.17 -8.70
N PHE A 230 8.51 -18.07 -9.00
CA PHE A 230 8.78 -16.75 -8.44
C PHE A 230 8.76 -16.75 -6.91
N TYR A 231 7.73 -17.29 -6.27
CA TYR A 231 7.62 -17.34 -4.81
C TYR A 231 8.75 -18.12 -4.12
N LYS A 232 9.39 -19.08 -4.81
CA LYS A 232 10.56 -19.77 -4.26
C LYS A 232 11.75 -18.85 -4.00
N TYR A 233 11.90 -17.79 -4.81
CA TYR A 233 12.98 -16.82 -4.63
C TYR A 233 12.66 -15.83 -3.51
N MET A 234 11.41 -15.48 -3.33
CA MET A 234 10.99 -14.42 -2.42
C MET A 234 10.73 -14.90 -0.99
N LEU A 235 10.03 -16.00 -0.82
CA LEU A 235 9.71 -16.49 0.52
C LEU A 235 10.97 -17.03 1.23
N PRO A 236 11.12 -16.77 2.55
CA PRO A 236 12.15 -17.41 3.33
C PRO A 236 11.96 -18.92 3.27
N GLN A 237 13.03 -19.68 2.99
CA GLN A 237 12.98 -21.13 3.11
C GLN A 237 12.63 -21.46 4.56
N ARG A 238 11.42 -22.00 4.77
CA ARG A 238 11.01 -22.48 6.10
C ARG A 238 12.05 -23.51 6.56
N LYS A 239 12.76 -23.23 7.63
CA LYS A 239 13.41 -24.30 8.40
C LYS A 239 12.28 -25.16 8.93
N GLN A 240 12.16 -26.37 8.42
CA GLN A 240 11.24 -27.38 8.94
C GLN A 240 11.47 -27.46 10.46
N GLY A 241 10.45 -27.13 11.26
CA GLY A 241 10.47 -27.32 12.71
C GLY A 241 10.25 -26.09 13.58
N GLN A 242 9.98 -24.90 13.05
CA GLN A 242 9.47 -23.78 13.84
C GLN A 242 7.98 -23.59 13.61
N GLU A 243 7.17 -24.39 14.30
CA GLU A 243 5.77 -24.05 14.56
C GLU A 243 5.74 -22.77 15.39
N SER A 244 4.93 -21.79 14.96
CA SER A 244 4.68 -20.59 15.74
C SER A 244 4.15 -21.02 17.12
N PRO A 245 4.72 -20.55 18.22
CA PRO A 245 4.25 -20.92 19.57
C PRO A 245 2.80 -20.50 19.87
N PHE A 246 2.16 -19.80 18.93
CA PHE A 246 0.75 -19.40 19.01
C PHE A 246 -0.25 -20.52 18.61
N ILE A 247 0.18 -21.69 18.13
CA ILE A 247 -0.70 -22.74 17.56
C ILE A 247 -1.00 -23.88 18.55
N GLN A 248 -0.84 -23.72 19.84
CA GLN A 248 -1.27 -24.73 20.79
C GLN A 248 -2.04 -24.15 21.97
N HIS A 249 -3.28 -23.77 21.74
CA HIS A 249 -4.34 -24.01 22.70
C HIS A 249 -5.58 -24.41 21.93
N ASN A 250 -5.82 -25.71 21.90
CA ASN A 250 -7.14 -26.27 21.65
C ASN A 250 -8.08 -25.64 22.68
N TYR A 251 -8.97 -24.74 22.23
CA TYR A 251 -10.21 -24.58 22.95
C TYR A 251 -11.01 -25.83 22.64
N ASP A 252 -11.05 -26.74 23.59
CA ASP A 252 -12.11 -27.72 23.68
C ASP A 252 -13.40 -26.92 23.97
N ASP A 253 -14.01 -26.40 22.91
CA ASP A 253 -15.41 -26.00 22.94
C ASP A 253 -16.24 -27.27 23.02
N GLU A 254 -16.51 -27.72 24.23
CA GLU A 254 -17.48 -28.78 24.51
C GLU A 254 -18.92 -28.39 24.17
N ASP A 255 -19.18 -27.17 23.64
CA ASP A 255 -20.49 -26.75 23.17
C ASP A 255 -20.41 -26.30 21.71
N GLY A 256 -20.55 -27.25 20.81
CA GLY A 256 -20.71 -27.03 19.35
C GLY A 256 -22.03 -26.33 18.96
N TYR A 257 -22.39 -25.26 19.62
CA TYR A 257 -23.51 -24.38 19.27
C TYR A 257 -22.95 -23.17 18.55
N VAL A 258 -22.98 -23.22 17.22
CA VAL A 258 -22.85 -22.01 16.39
C VAL A 258 -24.08 -21.17 16.67
N ASP A 259 -23.92 -19.99 17.28
CA ASP A 259 -25.01 -19.05 17.48
C ASP A 259 -25.58 -18.71 16.08
N PRO A 260 -26.83 -19.11 15.75
CA PRO A 260 -27.38 -18.92 14.42
C PRO A 260 -27.70 -17.46 14.09
N GLN A 261 -27.42 -16.53 15.03
CA GLN A 261 -27.68 -15.11 14.82
C GLN A 261 -26.38 -14.37 14.46
N PRO A 262 -26.42 -13.50 13.44
CA PRO A 262 -25.25 -12.70 13.08
C PRO A 262 -24.85 -11.81 14.25
N PHE A 263 -23.53 -11.70 14.47
CA PHE A 263 -22.97 -10.86 15.52
C PHE A 263 -22.97 -9.37 15.15
N LEU A 264 -22.66 -9.07 13.88
CA LEU A 264 -22.74 -7.74 13.29
C LEU A 264 -23.66 -7.79 12.09
N SER A 265 -24.64 -6.91 12.03
CA SER A 265 -25.51 -6.75 10.85
C SER A 265 -25.59 -5.28 10.45
N PHE A 266 -25.36 -5.05 9.17
CA PHE A 266 -25.72 -3.81 8.49
C PHE A 266 -27.05 -4.06 7.78
N ASN A 267 -28.14 -3.45 8.26
CA ASN A 267 -29.47 -3.65 7.71
C ASN A 267 -29.91 -2.39 6.98
N HIS A 268 -29.87 -2.41 5.65
CA HIS A 268 -30.33 -1.33 4.77
C HIS A 268 -29.69 0.03 5.10
N ILE A 269 -28.39 0.02 5.41
CA ILE A 269 -27.67 1.23 5.80
C ILE A 269 -27.56 2.19 4.62
N SER A 270 -28.09 3.39 4.81
CA SER A 270 -27.88 4.50 3.89
C SER A 270 -27.36 5.73 4.65
N THR A 271 -26.33 6.35 4.07
CA THR A 271 -25.70 7.60 4.54
C THR A 271 -25.71 8.63 3.40
N ASN A 272 -24.79 9.57 3.40
CA ASN A 272 -24.55 10.44 2.23
C ASN A 272 -23.80 9.72 1.11
N ILE A 273 -23.06 8.66 1.43
CA ILE A 273 -22.14 7.93 0.52
C ILE A 273 -22.64 6.49 0.31
N LEU A 274 -22.96 5.78 1.40
CA LEU A 274 -23.43 4.40 1.33
C LEU A 274 -24.94 4.38 1.02
N HIS A 275 -25.38 3.46 0.15
CA HIS A 275 -26.73 3.37 -0.35
C HIS A 275 -27.28 1.94 -0.23
N ASP A 276 -28.16 1.72 0.75
CA ASP A 276 -28.84 0.43 0.97
C ASP A 276 -27.89 -0.75 1.20
N VAL A 277 -26.83 -0.53 1.97
CA VAL A 277 -25.81 -1.56 2.25
C VAL A 277 -26.34 -2.51 3.31
N SER A 278 -26.39 -3.82 2.97
CA SER A 278 -26.86 -4.88 3.87
C SER A 278 -25.91 -6.07 3.82
N PHE A 279 -25.39 -6.47 4.98
CA PHE A 279 -24.60 -7.68 5.15
C PHE A 279 -24.57 -8.13 6.61
N ASP A 280 -24.31 -9.40 6.81
CA ASP A 280 -24.21 -10.05 8.12
C ASP A 280 -22.82 -10.64 8.32
N VAL A 281 -22.32 -10.60 9.56
CA VAL A 281 -21.03 -11.18 9.95
C VAL A 281 -21.20 -11.94 11.25
N PHE A 282 -20.73 -13.17 11.31
CA PHE A 282 -20.80 -14.00 12.50
C PHE A 282 -19.64 -13.74 13.45
N LYS A 283 -19.78 -14.13 14.71
CA LYS A 283 -18.74 -13.92 15.73
C LYS A 283 -17.47 -14.67 15.37
N GLY A 284 -16.34 -13.97 15.37
CA GLY A 284 -15.04 -14.56 15.02
C GLY A 284 -14.83 -14.81 13.53
N GLU A 285 -15.77 -14.36 12.69
CA GLU A 285 -15.66 -14.44 11.24
C GLU A 285 -14.78 -13.33 10.68
N LEU A 286 -14.14 -13.59 9.54
CA LEU A 286 -13.42 -12.62 8.75
C LEU A 286 -14.11 -12.49 7.39
N ILE A 287 -14.61 -11.29 7.10
CA ILE A 287 -15.15 -10.95 5.79
C ILE A 287 -14.27 -9.93 5.07
N LYS A 288 -14.34 -9.94 3.75
CA LYS A 288 -13.60 -9.05 2.86
C LYS A 288 -14.56 -8.18 2.09
N ILE A 289 -14.37 -6.87 2.15
CA ILE A 289 -15.16 -5.90 1.39
C ILE A 289 -14.23 -5.23 0.38
N LEU A 290 -14.49 -5.41 -0.91
CA LEU A 290 -13.82 -4.69 -1.99
C LEU A 290 -14.60 -3.42 -2.29
N CYS A 291 -13.99 -2.27 -1.98
CA CYS A 291 -14.48 -0.95 -2.38
C CYS A 291 -13.83 -0.59 -3.72
N LEU A 292 -14.61 -0.56 -4.79
CA LEU A 292 -14.11 -0.28 -6.14
C LEU A 292 -13.78 1.21 -6.37
N ASP A 293 -14.13 2.04 -5.42
CA ASP A 293 -13.85 3.48 -5.41
C ASP A 293 -13.48 3.95 -3.99
N GLU A 294 -12.64 4.97 -3.91
CA GLU A 294 -12.18 5.55 -2.65
C GLU A 294 -13.30 6.26 -1.88
N ILE A 295 -14.34 6.73 -2.57
CA ILE A 295 -15.50 7.39 -1.94
C ILE A 295 -16.25 6.41 -1.07
N THR A 296 -16.45 5.18 -1.55
CA THR A 296 -17.08 4.09 -0.78
C THR A 296 -16.25 3.75 0.47
N LEU A 297 -14.93 3.67 0.37
CA LEU A 297 -14.05 3.43 1.52
C LEU A 297 -14.17 4.55 2.56
N LYS A 298 -14.12 5.81 2.11
CA LYS A 298 -14.37 7.00 2.95
C LYS A 298 -15.77 6.95 3.61
N GLY A 299 -16.75 6.34 2.94
CA GLY A 299 -18.11 6.13 3.48
C GLY A 299 -18.12 5.24 4.71
N PHE A 300 -17.41 4.12 4.70
CA PHE A 300 -17.23 3.26 5.88
C PHE A 300 -16.46 3.97 6.99
N HIS A 301 -15.35 4.63 6.64
CA HIS A 301 -14.57 5.41 7.60
C HIS A 301 -15.46 6.45 8.30
N SER A 302 -16.13 7.32 7.55
CA SER A 302 -16.99 8.39 8.08
C SER A 302 -18.13 7.85 8.96
N LEU A 303 -18.67 6.67 8.61
CA LEU A 303 -19.72 6.02 9.40
C LEU A 303 -19.19 5.56 10.77
N ILE A 304 -18.03 4.88 10.80
CA ILE A 304 -17.42 4.36 12.04
C ILE A 304 -16.86 5.48 12.91
N PHE A 305 -16.40 6.57 12.30
CA PHE A 305 -15.92 7.75 13.05
C PHE A 305 -17.05 8.70 13.49
N GLY A 306 -18.30 8.42 13.05
CA GLY A 306 -19.47 9.24 13.41
C GLY A 306 -19.56 10.58 12.67
N GLU A 307 -18.77 10.75 11.60
CA GLU A 307 -18.77 11.94 10.74
C GLU A 307 -19.98 11.94 9.80
N SER A 308 -20.47 10.75 9.44
CA SER A 308 -21.66 10.55 8.61
C SER A 308 -22.80 9.95 9.41
N GLN A 309 -24.00 10.60 9.35
CA GLN A 309 -25.19 10.08 10.02
C GLN A 309 -25.88 9.03 9.17
N VAL A 310 -26.39 7.97 9.83
CA VAL A 310 -27.27 6.99 9.22
C VAL A 310 -28.62 7.65 8.92
N LYS A 311 -28.98 7.74 7.63
CA LYS A 311 -30.26 8.29 7.17
C LYS A 311 -31.38 7.26 7.27
N SER A 312 -31.08 6.00 6.95
CA SER A 312 -32.01 4.87 7.07
C SER A 312 -31.21 3.60 7.40
N GLY A 313 -31.90 2.59 7.92
CA GLY A 313 -31.32 1.32 8.32
C GLY A 313 -30.86 1.28 9.77
N LYS A 314 -30.24 0.15 10.15
CA LYS A 314 -29.76 -0.09 11.52
C LYS A 314 -28.48 -0.91 11.50
N ILE A 315 -27.51 -0.54 12.34
CA ILE A 315 -26.35 -1.39 12.67
C ILE A 315 -26.70 -2.17 13.93
N ILE A 316 -26.62 -3.50 13.86
CA ILE A 316 -26.90 -4.40 14.99
C ILE A 316 -25.58 -5.06 15.39
N ILE A 317 -25.25 -5.06 16.68
CA ILE A 317 -24.07 -5.73 17.23
C ILE A 317 -24.49 -6.54 18.44
N GLY A 318 -24.23 -7.85 18.41
CA GLY A 318 -24.63 -8.74 19.49
C GLY A 318 -26.13 -8.73 19.76
N GLY A 319 -26.95 -8.62 18.71
CA GLY A 319 -28.41 -8.60 18.78
C GLY A 319 -29.04 -7.24 19.18
N ALA A 320 -28.24 -6.22 19.50
CA ALA A 320 -28.75 -4.90 19.88
C ALA A 320 -28.47 -3.85 18.80
N PRO A 321 -29.42 -2.93 18.52
CA PRO A 321 -29.18 -1.84 17.60
C PRO A 321 -28.22 -0.82 18.20
N HIS A 322 -27.24 -0.40 17.41
CA HIS A 322 -26.22 0.54 17.80
C HIS A 322 -26.24 1.80 16.90
N GLN A 323 -26.03 2.94 17.54
CA GLN A 323 -25.84 4.21 16.85
C GLN A 323 -24.43 4.72 17.14
N ILE A 324 -23.62 4.84 16.10
CA ILE A 324 -22.25 5.34 16.21
C ILE A 324 -22.28 6.86 16.17
N ARG A 325 -21.81 7.53 17.23
CA ARG A 325 -21.80 8.99 17.35
C ARG A 325 -20.43 9.60 17.07
N ASP A 326 -19.40 8.88 17.46
CA ASP A 326 -18.00 9.24 17.29
C ASP A 326 -17.13 7.99 17.50
N ILE A 327 -15.85 8.08 17.18
CA ILE A 327 -14.90 6.97 17.32
C ILE A 327 -14.75 6.50 18.77
N VAL A 328 -14.85 7.40 19.74
CA VAL A 328 -14.76 7.05 21.18
C VAL A 328 -15.97 6.21 21.60
N HIS A 329 -17.15 6.58 21.08
CA HIS A 329 -18.37 5.82 21.32
C HIS A 329 -18.32 4.45 20.65
N ALA A 330 -17.82 4.35 19.40
CA ALA A 330 -17.57 3.09 18.71
C ALA A 330 -16.63 2.16 19.52
N MET A 331 -15.51 2.70 19.99
CA MET A 331 -14.55 1.95 20.81
C MET A 331 -15.14 1.44 22.13
N LYS A 332 -16.01 2.22 22.79
CA LYS A 332 -16.72 1.79 24.01
C LYS A 332 -17.67 0.62 23.74
N GLN A 333 -18.22 0.53 22.54
CA GLN A 333 -19.07 -0.58 22.11
C GLN A 333 -18.27 -1.80 21.63
N GLY A 334 -16.94 -1.67 21.56
CA GLY A 334 -16.02 -2.74 21.12
C GLY A 334 -15.74 -2.74 19.64
N ILE A 335 -16.06 -1.66 18.91
CA ILE A 335 -15.72 -1.46 17.51
C ILE A 335 -14.40 -0.70 17.45
N CYS A 336 -13.43 -1.23 16.71
CA CYS A 336 -12.15 -0.57 16.46
C CYS A 336 -11.91 -0.43 14.96
N TRP A 337 -11.24 0.66 14.60
CA TRP A 337 -10.71 0.88 13.25
C TRP A 337 -9.19 0.77 13.28
N PHE A 338 -8.64 0.04 12.31
CA PHE A 338 -7.20 -0.11 12.15
C PHE A 338 -6.80 0.47 10.79
N PRO A 339 -5.97 1.53 10.78
CA PRO A 339 -5.67 2.26 9.55
C PRO A 339 -4.76 1.45 8.62
N GLU A 340 -4.68 1.89 7.37
CA GLU A 340 -3.68 1.43 6.42
C GLU A 340 -2.26 1.66 6.94
N SER A 341 -1.28 0.87 6.45
CA SER A 341 0.13 0.94 6.86
C SER A 341 0.33 1.03 8.38
N PRO A 342 -0.13 0.05 9.18
CA PRO A 342 -0.19 0.17 10.64
C PRO A 342 1.16 0.45 11.30
N TYR A 343 2.26 -0.02 10.75
CA TYR A 343 3.60 0.25 11.27
C TYR A 343 3.99 1.74 11.21
N LYS A 344 3.37 2.52 10.29
CA LYS A 344 3.53 3.98 10.20
C LYS A 344 2.44 4.70 10.99
N ASN A 345 1.17 4.35 10.74
CA ASN A 345 0.01 5.14 11.15
C ASN A 345 -0.52 4.76 12.54
N ALA A 346 -0.18 3.57 13.05
CA ALA A 346 -0.66 3.11 14.34
C ALA A 346 0.43 3.03 15.42
N ILE A 347 1.68 3.25 15.09
CA ILE A 347 2.82 3.24 16.03
C ILE A 347 3.28 4.69 16.30
N VAL A 348 3.57 5.00 17.56
CA VAL A 348 4.19 6.28 17.95
C VAL A 348 5.71 6.07 18.04
N PRO A 349 6.51 6.59 17.10
CA PRO A 349 7.93 6.25 16.97
C PRO A 349 8.79 6.64 18.17
N SER A 350 8.42 7.72 18.87
CA SER A 350 9.13 8.23 20.05
C SER A 350 8.81 7.47 21.34
N MET A 351 7.72 6.70 21.37
CA MET A 351 7.34 5.87 22.51
C MET A 351 8.06 4.52 22.47
N SER A 352 8.25 3.90 23.64
CA SER A 352 8.77 2.54 23.70
C SER A 352 7.84 1.52 23.06
N LEU A 353 8.34 0.34 22.66
CA LEU A 353 7.46 -0.73 22.17
C LEU A 353 6.42 -1.13 23.23
N ARG A 354 6.85 -1.24 24.48
CA ARG A 354 5.95 -1.49 25.62
C ARG A 354 4.80 -0.48 25.68
N ASP A 355 5.12 0.81 25.63
CA ASP A 355 4.10 1.87 25.71
C ASP A 355 3.18 1.84 24.49
N ASN A 356 3.71 1.57 23.31
CA ASN A 356 2.91 1.36 22.11
C ASN A 356 1.93 0.18 22.24
N MET A 357 2.34 -0.93 22.85
CA MET A 357 1.47 -2.08 23.15
C MET A 357 0.37 -1.72 24.15
N MET A 358 0.66 -0.83 25.10
CA MET A 358 -0.26 -0.42 26.15
C MET A 358 -1.27 0.65 25.73
N LEU A 359 -1.05 1.36 24.62
CA LEU A 359 -1.92 2.47 24.17
C LEU A 359 -3.42 2.14 24.18
N PRO A 360 -3.89 1.00 23.64
CA PRO A 360 -5.33 0.68 23.63
C PRO A 360 -5.92 0.44 25.02
N LEU A 361 -5.08 0.08 25.97
CA LEU A 361 -5.50 -0.24 27.33
C LEU A 361 -5.67 1.01 28.22
N SER A 362 -5.02 2.11 27.87
CA SER A 362 -5.04 3.36 28.64
C SER A 362 -6.45 3.90 28.90
N ARG A 363 -7.44 3.49 28.10
CA ARG A 363 -8.86 3.86 28.25
C ARG A 363 -9.70 2.85 29.04
N LYS A 364 -9.21 1.61 29.23
CA LYS A 364 -9.97 0.54 29.92
C LYS A 364 -9.65 0.45 31.40
N VAL A 365 -8.50 0.93 31.85
CA VAL A 365 -8.03 0.76 33.22
C VAL A 365 -7.39 2.05 33.75
N ASN A 366 -7.63 2.33 35.03
CA ASN A 366 -7.10 3.51 35.67
C ASN A 366 -5.55 3.45 35.73
N TYR A 367 -4.89 4.39 35.09
CA TYR A 367 -3.47 4.42 34.72
C TYR A 367 -2.49 4.18 35.91
N ILE A 368 -2.91 4.51 37.14
CA ILE A 368 -2.03 4.49 38.31
C ILE A 368 -1.75 3.06 38.80
N TRP A 369 -2.72 2.15 38.74
CA TRP A 369 -2.59 0.76 39.20
C TRP A 369 -2.06 -0.20 38.12
N PHE A 370 -2.09 0.24 36.89
CA PHE A 370 -1.89 -0.60 35.72
C PHE A 370 -0.42 -0.79 35.33
N LYS A 371 0.44 0.17 35.73
CA LYS A 371 1.78 0.31 35.18
C LYS A 371 2.77 -0.79 35.57
N SER A 372 2.65 -1.39 36.76
CA SER A 372 3.68 -2.33 37.26
C SER A 372 3.47 -3.77 36.81
N ASP A 373 2.25 -4.29 36.90
CA ASP A 373 2.01 -5.72 36.65
C ASP A 373 1.79 -6.05 35.20
N PHE A 374 1.08 -5.17 34.47
CA PHE A 374 0.90 -5.33 33.02
C PHE A 374 2.18 -5.08 32.23
N SER A 375 3.01 -4.12 32.64
CA SER A 375 4.27 -3.86 31.95
C SER A 375 5.19 -5.09 31.99
N LYS A 376 5.25 -5.82 33.09
CA LYS A 376 6.04 -7.05 33.21
C LYS A 376 5.52 -8.16 32.28
N ASN A 377 4.20 -8.31 32.20
CA ASN A 377 3.58 -9.31 31.32
C ASN A 377 3.81 -8.97 29.85
N ILE A 378 3.75 -7.68 29.48
CA ILE A 378 4.06 -7.22 28.11
C ILE A 378 5.55 -7.41 27.83
N ASP A 379 6.44 -7.08 28.74
CA ASP A 379 7.87 -7.31 28.56
C ASP A 379 8.19 -8.80 28.39
N GLN A 380 7.55 -9.65 29.18
CA GLN A 380 7.69 -11.09 29.05
C GLN A 380 7.14 -11.59 27.71
N PHE A 381 6.00 -11.04 27.25
CA PHE A 381 5.45 -11.32 25.94
C PHE A 381 6.44 -10.91 24.83
N LEU A 382 6.92 -9.67 24.84
CA LEU A 382 7.85 -9.16 23.84
C LEU A 382 9.18 -9.93 23.85
N HIS A 383 9.67 -10.35 25.01
CA HIS A 383 10.90 -11.13 25.12
C HIS A 383 10.74 -12.57 24.61
N ILE A 384 9.65 -13.24 24.98
CA ILE A 384 9.42 -14.66 24.63
C ILE A 384 9.02 -14.81 23.16
N TYR A 385 8.10 -13.98 22.69
CA TYR A 385 7.48 -14.16 21.36
C TYR A 385 8.22 -13.41 20.26
N GLU A 386 8.69 -12.19 20.53
CA GLU A 386 9.34 -11.33 19.56
C GLU A 386 10.87 -11.33 19.69
N LYS A 387 11.44 -12.02 20.71
CA LYS A 387 12.88 -12.00 21.00
C LYS A 387 13.43 -10.57 21.14
N ILE A 388 12.62 -9.68 21.70
CA ILE A 388 12.97 -8.28 21.93
C ILE A 388 13.60 -8.14 23.30
N ASP A 389 14.90 -7.88 23.33
CA ASP A 389 15.66 -7.73 24.59
C ASP A 389 15.49 -6.36 25.25
N SER A 390 14.99 -5.37 24.51
CA SER A 390 14.84 -4.00 25.00
C SER A 390 13.45 -3.42 24.73
N PRO A 391 12.38 -3.90 25.43
CA PRO A 391 11.01 -3.41 25.25
C PRO A 391 10.83 -1.92 25.57
N SER A 392 11.74 -1.34 26.36
CA SER A 392 11.76 0.08 26.72
C SER A 392 12.44 0.97 25.67
N ALA A 393 13.05 0.40 24.63
CA ALA A 393 13.64 1.20 23.54
C ALA A 393 12.55 1.87 22.70
N PRO A 394 12.81 3.09 22.17
CA PRO A 394 11.88 3.75 21.25
C PRO A 394 11.56 2.89 20.02
N ALA A 395 10.30 2.94 19.58
CA ALA A 395 9.82 2.15 18.44
C ALA A 395 10.61 2.47 17.16
N SER A 396 11.10 3.71 17.00
CA SER A 396 11.93 4.11 15.85
C SER A 396 13.24 3.32 15.67
N ARG A 397 13.65 2.51 16.65
CA ARG A 397 14.85 1.65 16.55
C ARG A 397 14.57 0.28 15.95
N PHE A 398 13.31 -0.06 15.75
CA PHE A 398 12.91 -1.39 15.29
C PHE A 398 12.54 -1.37 13.81
N PRO A 399 12.76 -2.49 13.10
CA PRO A 399 12.42 -2.58 11.69
C PRO A 399 10.89 -2.56 11.47
N PRO A 400 10.43 -2.15 10.27
CA PRO A 400 9.01 -2.06 9.93
C PRO A 400 8.23 -3.36 10.19
N GLU A 401 8.83 -4.52 9.96
CA GLU A 401 8.22 -5.85 10.15
C GLU A 401 7.84 -6.09 11.62
N THR A 402 8.76 -5.76 12.54
CA THR A 402 8.48 -5.83 13.99
C THR A 402 7.40 -4.84 14.39
N LEU A 403 7.43 -3.62 13.85
CA LEU A 403 6.41 -2.61 14.15
C LEU A 403 5.04 -3.03 13.63
N GLN A 404 4.97 -3.68 12.48
CA GLN A 404 3.74 -4.24 11.91
C GLN A 404 3.14 -5.30 12.85
N GLU A 405 3.96 -6.24 13.30
CA GLU A 405 3.54 -7.30 14.23
C GLU A 405 3.02 -6.72 15.55
N ILE A 406 3.77 -5.81 16.16
CA ILE A 406 3.37 -5.09 17.39
C ILE A 406 2.06 -4.32 17.19
N ALA A 407 1.88 -3.69 16.03
CA ALA A 407 0.66 -2.95 15.73
C ALA A 407 -0.60 -3.85 15.75
N TYR A 408 -0.52 -5.08 15.24
CA TYR A 408 -1.61 -6.05 15.33
C TYR A 408 -1.71 -6.72 16.70
N ALA A 409 -0.59 -7.04 17.35
CA ALA A 409 -0.55 -7.73 18.64
C ALA A 409 -1.29 -6.98 19.76
N ARG A 410 -1.42 -5.65 19.64
CA ARG A 410 -2.23 -4.81 20.56
C ARG A 410 -3.68 -5.28 20.69
N PHE A 411 -4.24 -5.83 19.61
CA PHE A 411 -5.63 -6.30 19.61
C PHE A 411 -5.81 -7.63 20.34
N LEU A 412 -4.75 -8.42 20.54
CA LEU A 412 -4.78 -9.58 21.43
C LEU A 412 -5.03 -9.16 22.88
N ILE A 413 -4.54 -7.97 23.26
CA ILE A 413 -4.67 -7.44 24.61
C ILE A 413 -5.98 -6.65 24.77
N SER A 414 -6.30 -5.78 23.80
CA SER A 414 -7.50 -4.93 23.86
C SER A 414 -8.78 -5.67 23.53
N ALA A 415 -8.70 -6.80 22.83
CA ALA A 415 -9.79 -7.69 22.45
C ALA A 415 -11.08 -6.94 22.03
N PRO A 416 -11.07 -6.22 20.90
CA PRO A 416 -12.28 -5.59 20.40
C PRO A 416 -13.28 -6.67 19.95
N LYS A 417 -14.55 -6.32 19.92
CA LYS A 417 -15.60 -7.21 19.40
C LYS A 417 -15.56 -7.27 17.87
N VAL A 418 -15.38 -6.09 17.24
CA VAL A 418 -15.31 -5.91 15.79
C VAL A 418 -14.10 -5.05 15.46
N LEU A 419 -13.30 -5.51 14.51
CA LEU A 419 -12.13 -4.81 14.01
C LEU A 419 -12.28 -4.54 12.52
N PHE A 420 -12.42 -3.28 12.13
CA PHE A 420 -12.28 -2.84 10.75
C PHE A 420 -10.80 -2.62 10.44
N VAL A 421 -10.30 -3.22 9.38
CA VAL A 421 -8.91 -3.09 8.94
C VAL A 421 -8.90 -2.52 7.54
N GLU A 422 -8.35 -1.33 7.41
CA GLU A 422 -8.25 -0.62 6.16
C GLU A 422 -7.00 -1.06 5.39
N LYS A 423 -7.18 -1.48 4.14
CA LYS A 423 -6.11 -1.84 3.18
C LYS A 423 -4.95 -2.60 3.86
N PRO A 424 -5.16 -3.80 4.44
CA PRO A 424 -4.21 -4.47 5.34
C PRO A 424 -2.84 -4.79 4.72
N PHE A 425 -2.75 -4.82 3.39
CA PHE A 425 -1.53 -5.19 2.65
C PHE A 425 -0.87 -4.03 1.90
N ILE A 426 -1.36 -2.80 2.10
CA ILE A 426 -0.76 -1.62 1.48
C ILE A 426 0.64 -1.35 2.07
N GLU A 427 1.58 -0.92 1.24
CA GLU A 427 2.98 -0.64 1.64
C GLU A 427 3.65 -1.79 2.41
N THR A 428 3.25 -3.04 2.13
CA THR A 428 3.81 -4.23 2.79
C THR A 428 4.61 -5.08 1.81
N ASP A 429 5.81 -5.45 2.22
CA ASP A 429 6.59 -6.48 1.53
C ASP A 429 6.01 -7.88 1.78
N LEU A 430 6.58 -8.90 1.15
CA LEU A 430 6.11 -10.29 1.28
C LEU A 430 6.19 -10.82 2.72
N GLN A 431 7.22 -10.42 3.48
CA GLN A 431 7.36 -10.84 4.86
C GLN A 431 6.31 -10.19 5.76
N MET A 432 6.08 -8.89 5.59
CA MET A 432 5.05 -8.15 6.30
C MET A 432 3.64 -8.66 5.95
N ARG A 433 3.37 -9.04 4.69
CA ARG A 433 2.08 -9.65 4.28
C ARG A 433 1.85 -10.97 4.99
N GLU A 434 2.86 -11.83 5.04
CA GLU A 434 2.75 -13.11 5.76
C GLU A 434 2.51 -12.89 7.25
N THR A 435 3.20 -11.93 7.86
CA THR A 435 2.98 -11.52 9.25
C THR A 435 1.57 -10.99 9.47
N THR A 436 1.10 -10.07 8.62
CA THR A 436 -0.26 -9.53 8.68
C THR A 436 -1.31 -10.64 8.59
N ARG A 437 -1.17 -11.57 7.63
CA ARG A 437 -2.07 -12.70 7.45
C ARG A 437 -2.12 -13.60 8.68
N LYS A 438 -0.96 -13.93 9.27
CA LYS A 438 -0.87 -14.71 10.52
C LYS A 438 -1.56 -14.01 11.67
N MET A 439 -1.32 -12.71 11.84
CA MET A 439 -1.92 -11.93 12.91
C MET A 439 -3.44 -11.81 12.76
N LEU A 440 -3.96 -11.57 11.56
CA LEU A 440 -5.39 -11.55 11.31
C LEU A 440 -6.05 -12.90 11.62
N ASN A 441 -5.45 -14.00 11.18
CA ASN A 441 -5.94 -15.36 11.50
C ASN A 441 -5.91 -15.63 13.02
N LEU A 442 -4.86 -15.19 13.71
CA LEU A 442 -4.78 -15.34 15.17
C LEU A 442 -5.88 -14.53 15.87
N LEU A 443 -6.16 -13.32 15.42
CA LEU A 443 -7.22 -12.47 15.98
C LEU A 443 -8.61 -13.10 15.80
N THR A 444 -8.89 -13.68 14.63
CA THR A 444 -10.16 -14.40 14.40
C THR A 444 -10.28 -15.64 15.29
N GLN A 445 -9.22 -16.42 15.42
CA GLN A 445 -9.17 -17.57 16.35
C GLN A 445 -9.41 -17.18 17.82
N ARG A 446 -9.12 -15.93 18.18
CA ARG A 446 -9.45 -15.35 19.50
C ARG A 446 -10.87 -14.79 19.58
N GLY A 447 -11.71 -15.05 18.57
CA GLY A 447 -13.12 -14.66 18.54
C GLY A 447 -13.35 -13.18 18.19
N ILE A 448 -12.38 -12.48 17.64
CA ILE A 448 -12.54 -11.11 17.13
C ILE A 448 -13.14 -11.19 15.73
N THR A 449 -14.28 -10.52 15.52
CA THR A 449 -14.90 -10.39 14.20
C THR A 449 -14.13 -9.35 13.39
N ILE A 450 -13.67 -9.70 12.18
CA ILE A 450 -12.80 -8.83 11.37
C ILE A 450 -13.47 -8.49 10.04
N ILE A 451 -13.44 -7.20 9.69
CA ILE A 451 -13.88 -6.69 8.40
C ILE A 451 -12.67 -6.06 7.71
N LEU A 452 -12.23 -6.68 6.64
CA LEU A 452 -11.12 -6.18 5.82
C LEU A 452 -11.67 -5.33 4.68
N LEU A 453 -11.21 -4.09 4.56
CA LEU A 453 -11.58 -3.17 3.50
C LEU A 453 -10.43 -3.11 2.48
N PHE A 454 -10.73 -3.47 1.24
CA PHE A 454 -9.78 -3.49 0.13
C PHE A 454 -10.17 -2.48 -0.94
N SER A 455 -9.17 -1.95 -1.65
CA SER A 455 -9.34 -1.11 -2.85
C SER A 455 -8.90 -1.80 -4.13
N SER A 456 -8.35 -3.03 -4.05
CA SER A 456 -7.91 -3.79 -5.22
C SER A 456 -8.19 -5.30 -5.10
N ILE A 457 -8.53 -5.93 -6.23
CA ILE A 457 -8.78 -7.37 -6.32
C ILE A 457 -7.52 -8.18 -5.99
N SER A 458 -6.35 -7.67 -6.37
CA SER A 458 -5.08 -8.33 -6.11
C SER A 458 -4.82 -8.50 -4.62
N SER A 459 -5.05 -7.43 -3.85
CA SER A 459 -4.93 -7.46 -2.38
C SER A 459 -6.00 -8.34 -1.73
N LEU A 460 -7.24 -8.31 -2.26
CA LEU A 460 -8.35 -9.14 -1.78
C LEU A 460 -8.02 -10.64 -1.82
N ARG A 461 -7.33 -11.09 -2.89
CA ARG A 461 -6.94 -12.49 -3.09
C ARG A 461 -5.84 -12.99 -2.16
N LEU A 462 -5.18 -12.09 -1.41
CA LEU A 462 -4.16 -12.46 -0.43
C LEU A 462 -4.73 -13.12 0.84
N MET A 463 -6.04 -13.00 1.08
CA MET A 463 -6.75 -13.61 2.20
C MET A 463 -7.89 -14.49 1.72
N SER A 464 -8.17 -15.57 2.45
CA SER A 464 -9.41 -16.35 2.34
C SER A 464 -10.50 -15.73 3.22
N GLY A 465 -11.76 -15.91 2.83
CA GLY A 465 -12.93 -15.38 3.53
C GLY A 465 -14.02 -14.95 2.55
N ASP A 466 -15.23 -14.73 3.04
CA ASP A 466 -16.37 -14.31 2.23
C ASP A 466 -16.15 -12.89 1.68
N GLU A 467 -16.63 -12.64 0.48
CA GLU A 467 -16.37 -11.43 -0.29
C GLU A 467 -17.65 -10.65 -0.53
N ILE A 468 -17.58 -9.34 -0.33
CA ILE A 468 -18.63 -8.37 -0.65
C ILE A 468 -18.01 -7.31 -1.56
N TYR A 469 -18.68 -6.98 -2.65
CA TYR A 469 -18.22 -6.00 -3.62
C TYR A 469 -19.10 -4.76 -3.56
N ILE A 470 -18.49 -3.58 -3.48
CA ILE A 470 -19.22 -2.31 -3.36
C ILE A 470 -18.64 -1.30 -4.36
N GLN A 471 -19.55 -0.70 -5.13
CA GLN A 471 -19.23 0.38 -6.08
C GLN A 471 -20.20 1.54 -5.87
N ASN A 472 -19.68 2.76 -5.83
CA ASN A 472 -20.48 3.98 -5.63
C ASN A 472 -21.43 3.85 -4.43
N GLY A 473 -20.94 3.25 -3.34
CA GLY A 473 -21.69 3.04 -2.10
C GLY A 473 -22.78 1.97 -2.15
N ARG A 474 -22.88 1.14 -3.20
CA ARG A 474 -23.88 0.06 -3.35
C ARG A 474 -23.21 -1.29 -3.48
N ILE A 475 -23.81 -2.31 -2.86
CA ILE A 475 -23.37 -3.69 -3.08
C ILE A 475 -23.71 -4.08 -4.51
N ILE A 476 -22.73 -4.68 -5.18
CA ILE A 476 -22.86 -5.23 -6.54
C ILE A 476 -22.65 -6.75 -6.51
N SER A 477 -23.20 -7.43 -7.50
CA SER A 477 -23.02 -8.88 -7.69
C SER A 477 -21.66 -9.21 -8.28
N GLU A 478 -21.25 -10.48 -8.16
CA GLU A 478 -20.02 -10.98 -8.80
C GLU A 478 -20.09 -10.88 -10.34
N ASP A 479 -21.28 -11.03 -10.93
CA ASP A 479 -21.50 -10.86 -12.38
C ASP A 479 -21.27 -9.41 -12.82
N GLU A 480 -21.76 -8.44 -12.03
CA GLU A 480 -21.52 -7.02 -12.28
C GLU A 480 -20.03 -6.69 -12.13
N LEU A 481 -19.36 -7.23 -11.10
CA LEU A 481 -17.92 -7.09 -10.94
C LEU A 481 -17.16 -7.64 -12.17
N TYR A 482 -17.55 -8.81 -12.66
CA TYR A 482 -16.94 -9.42 -13.83
C TYR A 482 -17.12 -8.54 -15.08
N GLN A 483 -18.31 -7.93 -15.27
CA GLN A 483 -18.56 -7.00 -16.38
C GLN A 483 -17.70 -5.74 -16.30
N ILE A 484 -17.44 -5.22 -15.09
CA ILE A 484 -16.59 -4.04 -14.89
C ILE A 484 -15.14 -4.31 -15.32
N PHE A 485 -14.62 -5.51 -15.03
CA PHE A 485 -13.21 -5.82 -15.26
C PHE A 485 -12.92 -6.54 -16.60
N TYR A 486 -13.90 -7.27 -17.14
CA TYR A 486 -13.69 -8.16 -18.29
C TYR A 486 -14.74 -8.02 -19.39
N GLY A 487 -15.75 -7.16 -19.19
CA GLY A 487 -16.92 -7.00 -20.08
C GLY A 487 -16.73 -5.94 -21.16
N SER A 488 -15.60 -5.93 -21.88
CA SER A 488 -15.40 -5.10 -23.08
C SER A 488 -15.10 -5.95 -24.30
#